data_564d6981e02def3ff1bb75816ec5655c
#
_entry.id   564d6981e02def3ff1bb75816ec5655c
#
_cell.length_a   1.000
_cell.length_b   1.000
_cell.length_c   1.000
_cell.angle_alpha   90.00
_cell.angle_beta   90.00
_cell.angle_gamma   90.00
#
_symmetry.space_group_name_H-M   'P 1'
#
loop_
_entity.id
_entity.type
_entity.pdbx_description
1 polymer ?
#
loop_
_entity_poly.entity_id
_entity_poly.type
_entity_poly.pdbx_seq_one_letter_code
_entity_poly.pdbx_strand_id
1 'polypeptide(L)'
;MASRKAAQPALKLSPVLDLNQASVLHGKLMELRGAPLAVDASEVERVGVQCAQVLMAGIKAWEADGKSFTFAKASDAFDKTLKLIGVDIDHMLPKEMQK
;
A
#
# COMPACT_ATOMS: atom_id res chain seq x y z
N MET A 1 0.07 21.82 17.65
CA MET A 1 -0.16 21.21 17.42
C MET A 1 -0.60 20.47 17.05
N ALA A 2 -0.70 20.49 17.07
CA ALA A 2 -1.17 19.70 16.85
C ALA A 2 -1.41 18.94 16.47
N SER A 3 -1.70 18.90 16.55
CA SER A 3 -2.04 18.00 16.38
C SER A 3 -2.11 17.25 15.78
N ARG A 4 -1.83 16.92 15.59
CA ARG A 4 -1.88 16.16 15.03
C ARG A 4 -2.28 15.16 15.13
N LYS A 5 -2.71 15.19 15.17
CA LYS A 5 -3.30 14.20 15.35
C LYS A 5 -3.01 12.97 15.05
N ALA A 6 -2.93 12.50 15.73
CA ALA A 6 -2.71 11.12 15.77
C ALA A 6 -3.11 10.42 14.52
N ALA A 7 -2.88 11.04 13.45
CA ALA A 7 -3.16 10.45 12.15
C ALA A 7 -2.25 9.26 11.95
N GLN A 8 -2.77 8.22 11.31
CA GLN A 8 -1.94 7.12 10.87
C GLN A 8 -0.87 7.62 9.93
N PRO A 9 0.33 7.04 10.00
CA PRO A 9 1.31 7.31 8.95
C PRO A 9 0.70 6.99 7.59
N ALA A 10 0.98 7.83 6.63
CA ALA A 10 0.49 7.66 5.28
C ALA A 10 1.65 7.53 4.31
N LEU A 11 1.50 6.65 3.33
CA LEU A 11 2.52 6.44 2.31
C LEU A 11 1.88 6.63 0.95
N LYS A 12 2.35 7.60 0.19
CA LYS A 12 1.86 7.83 -1.16
C LYS A 12 2.75 7.12 -2.15
N LEU A 13 2.16 6.32 -3.02
CA LEU A 13 2.90 5.57 -4.02
C LEU A 13 3.14 6.41 -5.28
N SER A 14 4.28 6.16 -5.91
CA SER A 14 4.63 6.82 -7.17
C SER A 14 3.71 6.37 -8.30
N PRO A 15 3.54 7.19 -9.35
CA PRO A 15 2.72 6.78 -10.49
C PRO A 15 3.23 5.52 -11.18
N VAL A 16 4.55 5.33 -11.22
CA VAL A 16 5.15 4.15 -11.84
C VAL A 16 5.92 3.38 -10.80
N LEU A 17 5.47 2.15 -10.54
CA LEU A 17 6.11 1.27 -9.55
C LEU A 17 6.92 0.22 -10.30
N ASP A 18 8.07 0.65 -10.82
CA ASP A 18 8.96 -0.22 -11.56
C ASP A 18 10.02 -0.85 -10.65
N LEU A 19 10.97 -1.54 -11.24
CA LEU A 19 12.01 -2.24 -10.50
C LEU A 19 12.80 -1.28 -9.58
N ASN A 20 13.07 -0.07 -10.06
CA ASN A 20 13.81 0.90 -9.26
C ASN A 20 13.04 1.32 -8.02
N GLN A 21 11.72 1.36 -8.12
CA GLN A 21 10.88 1.74 -7.00
C GLN A 21 10.73 0.64 -5.96
N ALA A 22 10.99 -0.60 -6.34
CA ALA A 22 10.84 -1.72 -5.40
C ALA A 22 11.72 -1.55 -4.15
N SER A 23 12.99 -1.19 -4.35
CA SER A 23 13.89 -0.97 -3.21
C SER A 23 13.46 0.21 -2.37
N VAL A 24 13.03 1.30 -3.01
CA VAL A 24 12.58 2.49 -2.32
C VAL A 24 11.36 2.17 -1.48
N LEU A 25 10.41 1.45 -2.08
CA LEU A 25 9.18 1.07 -1.39
C LEU A 25 9.48 0.18 -0.19
N HIS A 26 10.35 -0.81 -0.38
CA HIS A 26 10.73 -1.70 0.70
C HIS A 26 11.34 -0.91 1.87
N GLY A 27 12.26 0.01 1.56
CA GLY A 27 12.88 0.83 2.60
C GLY A 27 11.88 1.66 3.37
N LYS A 28 10.92 2.26 2.66
CA LYS A 28 9.89 3.06 3.32
C LYS A 28 9.00 2.21 4.20
N LEU A 29 8.62 1.02 3.74
CA LEU A 29 7.80 0.13 4.56
C LEU A 29 8.54 -0.29 5.82
N MET A 30 9.84 -0.58 5.71
CA MET A 30 10.61 -0.95 6.89
C MET A 30 10.67 0.18 7.92
N GLU A 31 10.76 1.42 7.45
CA GLU A 31 10.77 2.58 8.34
C GLU A 31 9.44 2.78 9.06
N LEU A 32 8.34 2.35 8.42
CA LEU A 32 7.00 2.58 8.94
C LEU A 32 6.46 1.40 9.75
N ARG A 33 7.23 0.34 9.88
CA ARG A 33 6.78 -0.83 10.64
C ARG A 33 6.54 -0.50 12.10
N GLY A 34 5.58 -1.21 12.70
CA GLY A 34 5.28 -1.08 14.10
C GLY A 34 4.09 -0.18 14.39
N ALA A 35 3.48 0.40 13.35
CA ALA A 35 2.31 1.25 13.51
C ALA A 35 1.35 1.00 12.36
N PRO A 36 0.05 1.28 12.54
CA PRO A 36 -0.90 1.17 11.44
C PRO A 36 -0.46 2.04 10.26
N LEU A 37 -0.74 1.59 9.05
CA LEU A 37 -0.32 2.30 7.85
C LEU A 37 -1.48 2.40 6.87
N ALA A 38 -1.66 3.60 6.32
CA ALA A 38 -2.59 3.84 5.23
C ALA A 38 -1.78 4.17 3.98
N VAL A 39 -2.04 3.46 2.89
CA VAL A 39 -1.31 3.63 1.64
C VAL A 39 -2.20 4.34 0.64
N ASP A 40 -1.67 5.38 0.01
CA ASP A 40 -2.37 6.11 -1.03
C ASP A 40 -1.83 5.67 -2.39
N ALA A 41 -2.63 4.92 -3.12
CA ALA A 41 -2.28 4.42 -4.45
C ALA A 41 -3.12 5.09 -5.53
N SER A 42 -3.63 6.28 -5.25
CA SER A 42 -4.55 6.96 -6.16
C SER A 42 -3.89 7.41 -7.47
N GLU A 43 -2.58 7.63 -7.45
CA GLU A 43 -1.86 8.11 -8.64
C GLU A 43 -1.14 7.01 -9.39
N VAL A 44 -1.23 5.77 -8.92
CA VAL A 44 -0.50 4.68 -9.55
C VAL A 44 -1.07 4.37 -10.92
N GLU A 45 -0.19 4.35 -11.93
CA GLU A 45 -0.54 4.05 -13.30
C GLU A 45 -0.05 2.67 -13.73
N ARG A 46 1.09 2.24 -13.17
CA ARG A 46 1.67 0.94 -13.49
C ARG A 46 2.34 0.33 -12.26
N VAL A 47 2.22 -0.98 -12.14
CA VAL A 47 2.84 -1.72 -11.04
C VAL A 47 3.62 -2.90 -11.61
N GLY A 48 4.92 -2.94 -11.34
CA GLY A 48 5.73 -4.10 -11.70
C GLY A 48 5.60 -5.21 -10.67
N VAL A 49 5.99 -6.40 -11.07
CA VAL A 49 5.88 -7.59 -10.23
C VAL A 49 6.66 -7.42 -8.92
N GLN A 50 7.85 -6.83 -9.00
CA GLN A 50 8.69 -6.67 -7.82
C GLN A 50 8.01 -5.76 -6.78
N CYS A 51 7.41 -4.67 -7.22
CA CYS A 51 6.70 -3.79 -6.29
C CYS A 51 5.48 -4.48 -5.70
N ALA A 52 4.76 -5.26 -6.52
CA ALA A 52 3.63 -6.04 -6.01
C ALA A 52 4.09 -7.02 -4.94
N GLN A 53 5.23 -7.68 -5.16
CA GLN A 53 5.78 -8.60 -4.16
C GLN A 53 6.16 -7.89 -2.88
N VAL A 54 6.74 -6.69 -2.98
CA VAL A 54 7.08 -5.89 -1.80
C VAL A 54 5.82 -5.53 -1.02
N LEU A 55 4.76 -5.14 -1.73
CA LEU A 55 3.50 -4.81 -1.07
C LEU A 55 2.90 -6.03 -0.38
N MET A 56 2.92 -7.18 -1.03
CA MET A 56 2.41 -8.42 -0.41
C MET A 56 3.19 -8.77 0.85
N ALA A 57 4.51 -8.64 0.78
CA ALA A 57 5.35 -8.92 1.95
C ALA A 57 5.03 -7.93 3.08
N GLY A 58 4.78 -6.67 2.72
CA GLY A 58 4.41 -5.67 3.70
C GLY A 58 3.09 -5.99 4.38
N ILE A 59 2.09 -6.39 3.60
CA ILE A 59 0.80 -6.77 4.15
C ILE A 59 0.96 -7.89 5.17
N LYS A 60 1.73 -8.91 4.83
CA LYS A 60 1.96 -10.03 5.74
C LYS A 60 2.72 -9.60 6.99
N ALA A 61 3.69 -8.71 6.84
CA ALA A 61 4.45 -8.23 7.99
C ALA A 61 3.56 -7.47 8.96
N TRP A 62 2.68 -6.61 8.44
CA TRP A 62 1.75 -5.87 9.30
C TRP A 62 0.77 -6.80 9.99
N GLU A 63 0.29 -7.83 9.29
CA GLU A 63 -0.56 -8.84 9.92
C GLU A 63 0.16 -9.52 11.08
N ALA A 64 1.42 -9.89 10.86
CA ALA A 64 2.20 -10.54 11.90
C ALA A 64 2.41 -9.63 13.12
N ASP A 65 2.53 -8.34 12.87
CA ASP A 65 2.71 -7.35 13.93
C ASP A 65 1.40 -6.97 14.62
N GLY A 66 0.27 -7.44 14.11
CA GLY A 66 -1.04 -7.08 14.64
C GLY A 66 -1.44 -5.64 14.35
N LYS A 67 -0.89 -5.06 13.28
CA LYS A 67 -1.16 -3.68 12.90
C LYS A 67 -1.92 -3.65 11.58
N SER A 68 -2.79 -2.66 11.40
CA SER A 68 -3.56 -2.55 10.17
C SER A 68 -2.72 -1.99 9.03
N PHE A 69 -2.96 -2.53 7.83
CA PHE A 69 -2.35 -2.08 6.60
C PHE A 69 -3.50 -1.90 5.63
N THR A 70 -3.81 -0.67 5.27
CA THR A 70 -4.98 -0.39 4.45
C THR A 70 -4.59 0.50 3.26
N PHE A 71 -5.45 0.51 2.26
CA PHE A 71 -5.31 1.40 1.12
C PHE A 71 -6.39 2.48 1.23
N ALA A 72 -5.97 3.70 1.53
CA ALA A 72 -6.91 4.81 1.66
C ALA A 72 -7.57 5.12 0.32
N LYS A 73 -6.79 5.00 -0.77
CA LYS A 73 -7.27 5.18 -2.13
C LYS A 73 -6.49 4.25 -3.05
N ALA A 74 -7.13 3.82 -4.12
CA ALA A 74 -6.46 3.00 -5.13
C ALA A 74 -7.00 3.37 -6.49
N SER A 75 -6.09 3.62 -7.44
CA SER A 75 -6.49 3.88 -8.82
C SER A 75 -7.03 2.59 -9.44
N ASP A 76 -7.81 2.75 -10.52
CA ASP A 76 -8.27 1.58 -11.27
C ASP A 76 -7.10 0.76 -11.80
N ALA A 77 -6.07 1.43 -12.27
CA ALA A 77 -4.88 0.74 -12.79
C ALA A 77 -4.21 -0.09 -11.72
N PHE A 78 -4.09 0.45 -10.51
CA PHE A 78 -3.49 -0.26 -9.38
C PHE A 78 -4.31 -1.51 -9.04
N ASP A 79 -5.61 -1.33 -8.86
CA ASP A 79 -6.50 -2.42 -8.48
C ASP A 79 -6.50 -3.52 -9.55
N LYS A 80 -6.63 -3.14 -10.81
CA LYS A 80 -6.65 -4.10 -11.91
C LYS A 80 -5.35 -4.86 -12.02
N THR A 81 -4.22 -4.17 -11.89
CA THR A 81 -2.92 -4.82 -12.00
C THR A 81 -2.72 -5.83 -10.88
N LEU A 82 -3.07 -5.47 -9.65
CA LEU A 82 -2.92 -6.39 -8.54
C LEU A 82 -3.81 -7.62 -8.71
N LYS A 83 -5.02 -7.43 -9.20
CA LYS A 83 -5.92 -8.57 -9.44
C LYS A 83 -5.37 -9.49 -10.53
N LEU A 84 -4.76 -8.91 -11.57
CA LEU A 84 -4.13 -9.72 -12.62
C LEU A 84 -2.98 -10.56 -12.09
N ILE A 85 -2.29 -10.08 -11.08
CA ILE A 85 -1.18 -10.79 -10.46
C ILE A 85 -1.69 -11.78 -9.40
N GLY A 86 -2.97 -11.73 -9.09
CA GLY A 86 -3.57 -12.63 -8.11
C GLY A 86 -3.67 -12.06 -6.71
N VAL A 87 -3.53 -10.76 -6.57
CA VAL A 87 -3.62 -10.09 -5.27
C VAL A 87 -4.95 -9.38 -5.16
N ASP A 88 -5.75 -9.77 -4.18
CA ASP A 88 -7.06 -9.16 -3.94
C ASP A 88 -6.96 -8.28 -2.70
N ILE A 89 -7.11 -6.98 -2.90
CA ILE A 89 -7.01 -6.00 -1.82
C ILE A 89 -8.37 -5.38 -1.48
N ASP A 90 -9.46 -5.91 -2.02
CA ASP A 90 -10.78 -5.30 -1.80
C ASP A 90 -11.10 -5.12 -0.32
N HIS A 91 -10.76 -6.12 0.50
CA HIS A 91 -11.03 -6.04 1.94
C HIS A 91 -10.18 -4.98 2.66
N MET A 92 -9.17 -4.43 1.99
CA MET A 92 -8.28 -3.41 2.56
C MET A 92 -8.65 -2.01 2.09
N LEU A 93 -9.62 -1.90 1.20
CA LEU A 93 -10.09 -0.62 0.69
C LEU A 93 -11.18 -0.05 1.58
N PRO A 94 -11.40 1.28 1.56
CA PRO A 94 -12.56 1.86 2.25
C PRO A 94 -13.85 1.25 1.72
N LYS A 95 -14.88 1.21 2.57
CA LYS A 95 -16.14 0.57 2.22
C LYS A 95 -16.74 1.08 0.91
N GLU A 96 -16.63 2.37 0.66
CA GLU A 96 -17.19 2.96 -0.54
C GLU A 96 -16.48 2.53 -1.82
N MET A 97 -15.29 1.93 -1.69
CA MET A 97 -14.55 1.42 -2.85
C MET A 97 -14.67 -0.09 -2.99
N GLN A 98 -15.21 -0.76 -1.98
CA GLN A 98 -15.39 -2.22 -2.03
C GLN A 98 -16.59 -2.56 -2.92
N LYS A 99 -16.49 -3.70 -3.59
CA LYS A 99 -17.55 -4.15 -4.51
C LYS A 99 -18.31 -5.33 -3.97
#